data_37d6cc088c895ca5224327a68bed507b
#
_entry.id   37d6cc088c895ca5224327a68bed507b
#
_cell.length_a   1.000
_cell.length_b   1.000
_cell.length_c   1.000
_cell.angle_alpha   90.00
_cell.angle_beta   90.00
_cell.angle_gamma   90.00
#
_symmetry.space_group_name_H-M   'P 1'
#
loop_
_entity.id
_entity.type
_entity.pdbx_description
1 polymer ?
#
loop_
_entity_poly.entity_id
_entity_poly.type
_entity_poly.pdbx_seq_one_letter_code
_entity_poly.pdbx_strand_id
1 'polypeptide(L)'
;MEEDQEIMRRLRKVEGQVKGLQKMVEEARGCEDVLTQVLAARAALDQVALRIVKTHIGDCLGTQPPEKAKANIARALELITRRS
;
A
#
# COMPACT_ATOMS: atom_id res chain seq x y z
N MET A 1 -2.57 7.99 -16.56
CA MET A 1 -1.81 9.14 -16.09
C MET A 1 -0.53 8.68 -15.44
N GLU A 2 0.47 9.54 -15.39
CA GLU A 2 1.81 9.17 -14.91
C GLU A 2 1.79 8.59 -13.50
N GLU A 3 1.03 9.21 -12.60
CA GLU A 3 1.00 8.74 -11.21
C GLU A 3 0.29 7.38 -11.09
N ASP A 4 -0.73 7.15 -11.89
CA ASP A 4 -1.41 5.85 -11.90
C ASP A 4 -0.49 4.76 -12.44
N GLN A 5 0.34 5.08 -13.43
CA GLN A 5 1.32 4.15 -13.96
C GLN A 5 2.39 3.81 -12.92
N GLU A 6 2.81 4.80 -12.14
CA GLU A 6 3.77 4.59 -11.06
C GLU A 6 3.17 3.70 -9.96
N ILE A 7 1.92 3.93 -9.61
CA ILE A 7 1.20 3.09 -8.64
C ILE A 7 1.14 1.65 -9.15
N MET A 8 0.78 1.46 -10.43
CA MET A 8 0.72 0.12 -11.02
C MET A 8 2.08 -0.56 -11.02
N ARG A 9 3.15 0.18 -11.33
CA ARG A 9 4.51 -0.36 -11.30
C ARG A 9 4.86 -0.87 -9.91
N ARG A 10 4.52 -0.10 -8.88
CA ARG A 10 4.77 -0.48 -7.49
C ARG A 10 3.93 -1.67 -7.06
N LEU A 11 2.69 -1.74 -7.53
CA LEU A 11 1.82 -2.89 -7.25
C LEU A 11 2.36 -4.17 -7.88
N ARG A 12 2.90 -4.10 -9.09
CA ARG A 12 3.53 -5.25 -9.73
C ARG A 12 4.74 -5.74 -8.95
N LYS A 13 5.48 -4.80 -8.36
CA LYS A 13 6.62 -5.15 -7.51
C LYS A 13 6.14 -5.90 -6.27
N VAL A 14 5.07 -5.42 -5.64
CA VAL A 14 4.46 -6.08 -4.48
C VAL A 14 3.98 -7.48 -4.86
N GLU A 15 3.34 -7.60 -6.03
CA GLU A 15 2.89 -8.89 -6.54
C GLU A 15 4.04 -9.87 -6.65
N GLY A 16 5.18 -9.42 -7.19
CA GLY A 16 6.38 -10.25 -7.27
C GLY A 16 6.90 -10.66 -5.89
N GLN A 17 6.86 -9.75 -4.93
CA GLN A 17 7.27 -10.04 -3.55
C GLN A 17 6.36 -11.07 -2.90
N VAL A 18 5.05 -11.00 -3.17
CA VAL A 18 4.10 -11.99 -2.65
C VAL A 18 4.34 -13.35 -3.27
N LYS A 19 4.60 -13.41 -4.58
CA LYS A 19 4.95 -14.67 -5.24
C LYS A 19 6.23 -15.27 -4.67
N GLY A 20 7.22 -14.42 -4.40
CA GLY A 20 8.45 -14.85 -3.76
C GLY A 20 8.20 -15.43 -2.37
N LEU A 21 7.29 -14.80 -1.61
CA LEU A 21 6.89 -15.26 -0.30
C LEU A 21 6.22 -16.62 -0.37
N GLN A 22 5.33 -16.84 -1.32
CA GLN A 22 4.67 -18.12 -1.53
C GLN A 22 5.70 -19.23 -1.79
N LYS A 23 6.69 -18.92 -2.63
CA LYS A 23 7.76 -19.86 -2.93
C LYS A 23 8.58 -20.21 -1.69
N MET A 24 8.89 -19.18 -0.87
CA MET A 24 9.64 -19.40 0.36
C MET A 24 8.89 -20.34 1.33
N VAL A 25 7.58 -20.16 1.43
CA VAL A 25 6.74 -21.02 2.27
C VAL A 25 6.73 -22.46 1.72
N GLU A 26 6.59 -22.61 0.41
CA GLU A 26 6.62 -23.92 -0.24
C GLU A 26 7.95 -24.65 -0.03
N GLU A 27 9.05 -23.88 -0.04
CA GLU A 27 10.39 -24.41 0.15
C GLU A 27 10.78 -24.58 1.61
N ALA A 28 9.85 -24.30 2.52
CA ALA A 28 10.07 -24.39 3.96
C ALA A 28 11.27 -23.56 4.44
N ARG A 29 11.42 -22.34 3.89
CA ARG A 29 12.46 -21.41 4.30
C ARG A 29 12.29 -21.04 5.77
N GLY A 30 13.37 -20.64 6.40
CA GLY A 30 13.37 -20.28 7.82
C GLY A 30 12.42 -19.14 8.15
N CYS A 31 11.87 -19.14 9.35
CA CYS A 31 10.91 -18.16 9.83
C CYS A 31 11.44 -16.72 9.67
N GLU A 32 12.71 -16.51 9.97
CA GLU A 32 13.32 -15.19 9.86
C GLU A 32 13.30 -14.66 8.42
N ASP A 33 13.66 -15.54 7.45
CA ASP A 33 13.64 -15.16 6.04
C ASP A 33 12.22 -14.83 5.58
N VAL A 34 11.25 -15.66 5.97
CA VAL A 34 9.84 -15.45 5.60
C VAL A 34 9.32 -14.15 6.19
N LEU A 35 9.58 -13.89 7.45
CA LEU A 35 9.14 -12.65 8.09
C LEU A 35 9.79 -11.41 7.48
N THR A 36 11.06 -11.51 7.13
CA THR A 36 11.75 -10.40 6.45
C THR A 36 11.06 -10.06 5.14
N GLN A 37 10.68 -11.08 4.38
CA GLN A 37 9.96 -10.90 3.12
C GLN A 37 8.58 -10.29 3.33
N VAL A 38 7.86 -10.75 4.35
CA VAL A 38 6.54 -10.20 4.71
C VAL A 38 6.66 -8.72 5.02
N LEU A 39 7.64 -8.34 5.83
CA LEU A 39 7.83 -6.95 6.22
C LEU A 39 8.20 -6.08 5.02
N ALA A 40 8.98 -6.60 4.09
CA ALA A 40 9.32 -5.90 2.86
C ALA A 40 8.09 -5.65 2.00
N ALA A 41 7.23 -6.66 1.83
CA ALA A 41 6.00 -6.53 1.07
C ALA A 41 5.04 -5.53 1.74
N ARG A 42 4.95 -5.59 3.06
CA ARG A 42 4.14 -4.66 3.84
C ARG A 42 4.60 -3.20 3.64
N ALA A 43 5.90 -2.96 3.74
CA ALA A 43 6.46 -1.62 3.56
C ALA A 43 6.17 -1.09 2.16
N ALA A 44 6.29 -1.96 1.14
CA ALA A 44 5.99 -1.58 -0.24
C ALA A 44 4.51 -1.22 -0.42
N LEU A 45 3.60 -1.97 0.21
CA LEU A 45 2.17 -1.67 0.18
C LEU A 45 1.85 -0.36 0.89
N ASP A 46 2.50 -0.07 2.00
CA ASP A 46 2.31 1.20 2.71
C ASP A 46 2.69 2.38 1.82
N GLN A 47 3.75 2.26 1.03
CA GLN A 47 4.14 3.29 0.07
C GLN A 47 3.10 3.47 -1.02
N VAL A 48 2.51 2.38 -1.50
CA VAL A 48 1.42 2.45 -2.47
C VAL A 48 0.22 3.18 -1.87
N ALA A 49 -0.15 2.85 -0.63
CA ALA A 49 -1.27 3.50 0.05
C ALA A 49 -1.06 5.01 0.18
N LEU A 50 0.15 5.44 0.55
CA LEU A 50 0.47 6.86 0.65
C LEU A 50 0.37 7.57 -0.69
N ARG A 51 0.82 6.94 -1.77
CA ARG A 51 0.72 7.51 -3.11
C ARG A 51 -0.73 7.64 -3.56
N ILE A 52 -1.55 6.65 -3.26
CA ILE A 52 -2.99 6.69 -3.59
C ILE A 52 -3.65 7.85 -2.87
N VAL A 53 -3.38 8.01 -1.59
CA VAL A 53 -3.96 9.12 -0.81
C VAL A 53 -3.54 10.46 -1.39
N LYS A 54 -2.25 10.63 -1.70
CA LYS A 54 -1.75 11.89 -2.29
C LYS A 54 -2.36 12.17 -3.65
N THR A 55 -2.46 11.15 -4.49
CA THR A 55 -2.91 11.30 -5.88
C THR A 55 -4.40 11.60 -5.97
N HIS A 56 -5.20 10.94 -5.14
CA HIS A 56 -6.66 11.03 -5.22
C HIS A 56 -7.29 11.98 -4.20
N ILE A 57 -6.47 12.70 -3.45
CA ILE A 57 -6.97 13.64 -2.44
C ILE A 57 -7.76 14.78 -3.10
N GLY A 58 -7.33 15.22 -4.29
CA GLY A 58 -8.02 16.25 -5.05
C GLY A 58 -9.41 15.81 -5.48
N ASP A 59 -9.56 14.56 -5.88
CA ASP A 59 -10.85 14.00 -6.27
C ASP A 59 -11.81 14.01 -5.08
N CYS A 60 -11.32 13.61 -3.92
CA CYS A 60 -12.12 13.64 -2.70
C CYS A 60 -12.57 15.05 -2.35
N LEU A 61 -11.67 16.02 -2.47
CA LEU A 61 -11.98 17.42 -2.16
C LEU A 61 -12.91 18.04 -3.20
N GLY A 62 -12.79 17.61 -4.48
CA GLY A 62 -13.58 18.18 -5.57
C GLY A 62 -15.01 17.67 -5.65
N THR A 63 -15.30 16.52 -5.07
CA THR A 63 -16.61 15.85 -5.23
C THR A 63 -17.44 15.79 -3.96
N GLN A 64 -16.89 16.20 -2.82
CA GLN A 64 -17.56 16.07 -1.52
C GLN A 64 -17.53 17.39 -0.75
N PRO A 65 -18.52 17.61 0.16
CA PRO A 65 -18.44 18.75 1.07
C PRO A 65 -17.13 18.73 1.86
N PRO A 66 -16.56 19.89 2.18
CA PRO A 66 -15.27 19.97 2.87
C PRO A 66 -15.18 19.12 4.13
N GLU A 67 -16.24 19.09 4.90
CA GLU A 67 -16.30 18.30 6.14
C GLU A 67 -16.15 16.82 5.87
N LYS A 68 -16.82 16.32 4.85
CA LYS A 68 -16.81 14.90 4.49
C LYS A 68 -15.46 14.51 3.89
N ALA A 69 -14.88 15.37 3.07
CA ALA A 69 -13.56 15.14 2.50
C ALA A 69 -12.51 15.06 3.60
N LYS A 70 -12.57 15.96 4.57
CA LYS A 70 -11.66 15.99 5.71
C LYS A 70 -11.77 14.71 6.53
N ALA A 71 -12.99 14.24 6.79
CA ALA A 71 -13.22 12.99 7.51
C ALA A 71 -12.68 11.79 6.75
N ASN A 72 -12.86 11.75 5.44
CA ASN A 72 -12.36 10.67 4.60
C ASN A 72 -10.83 10.61 4.58
N ILE A 73 -10.19 11.76 4.51
CA ILE A 73 -8.73 11.86 4.54
C ILE A 73 -8.20 11.38 5.89
N ALA A 74 -8.80 11.86 6.98
CA ALA A 74 -8.40 11.46 8.32
C ALA A 74 -8.55 9.96 8.52
N ARG A 75 -9.64 9.39 8.01
CA ARG A 75 -9.90 7.96 8.09
C ARG A 75 -8.87 7.15 7.29
N ALA A 76 -8.53 7.60 6.09
CA ALA A 76 -7.53 6.95 5.27
C ALA A 76 -6.16 6.94 5.97
N LEU A 77 -5.77 8.07 6.53
CA LEU A 77 -4.51 8.18 7.27
C LEU A 77 -4.50 7.29 8.52
N GLU A 78 -5.63 7.23 9.22
CA GLU A 78 -5.78 6.35 10.36
C GLU A 78 -5.59 4.89 9.99
N LEU A 79 -6.17 4.45 8.87
CA LEU A 79 -6.02 3.08 8.39
C LEU A 79 -4.57 2.73 8.08
N ILE A 80 -3.82 3.67 7.54
CA ILE A 80 -2.40 3.47 7.23
C ILE A 80 -1.57 3.37 8.52
N THR A 81 -1.78 4.29 9.45
CA THR A 81 -0.99 4.36 10.68
C THR A 81 -1.34 3.27 11.70
N ARG A 82 -2.57 2.83 11.68
CA ARG A 82 -3.08 1.79 12.59
C ARG A 82 -2.34 0.47 12.48
N ARG A 83 -1.74 0.23 11.34
CA ARG A 83 -1.05 -1.02 11.04
C ARG A 83 0.37 -1.06 11.57
N SER A 84 0.84 0.04 12.03
CA SER A 84 2.19 0.12 12.63
C SER A 84 2.19 -0.35 14.10
#